data_7a7521426e7ce9af488c8c4284c6dd28
#
_entry.id   7a7521426e7ce9af488c8c4284c6dd28
#
_cell.length_a   1.000
_cell.length_b   1.000
_cell.length_c   1.000
_cell.angle_alpha   90.00
_cell.angle_beta   90.00
_cell.angle_gamma   90.00
#
_symmetry.space_group_name_H-M   'P 1'
#
loop_
_entity.id
_entity.type
_entity.pdbx_description
1 polymer ?
#
loop_
_entity_poly.entity_id
_entity_poly.type
_entity_poly.pdbx_seq_one_letter_code
_entity_poly.pdbx_strand_id
1 'polypeptide(L)'
;FLLKVAYNGWIKDHCVTLEQFTSLVYDLTGVTVENQLKMPGGMDAVLFLAEPDHLFDPKLWSAVKVSGKNDGASEFTIDADYFAQNALTNCELINLEDMLQNGTIMNGVMIEKPHRFITACTIATQIILAVTSSTYGGATVSLAHLAPFVRSSYEKYYKKYKENGLSKEQCEKFAKEDTKKEVADGVQTFNYQVNSMTNTNGQAPFLSVCMYLGETDEYKEELAMIIEEFLNQRILGFKNEKGVYITPAFPKLLYVLEEDNIHENSKYWYLTELAAKCTAKRMVPDYISEKIMKQMKVDANGDGQCYPCMGCRSFLTPYIDPVTKKPKYYGRFNQGVVTINLVDVALSSGKDLKKFWKIYDERLELCHKALQVRHERLAKATSDIAPILWQHGAFARLPKGASIH
;
A
#
# COMPACT_ATOMS: atom_id res chain seq x y z
N PHE A 1 -16.30 -9.57 8.67
CA PHE A 1 -16.93 -8.52 9.47
C PHE A 1 -18.08 -9.07 10.32
N LEU A 2 -19.07 -9.74 9.71
CA LEU A 2 -20.20 -10.34 10.44
C LEU A 2 -19.75 -11.38 11.47
N LEU A 3 -18.76 -12.19 11.14
CA LEU A 3 -18.16 -13.17 12.07
C LEU A 3 -17.53 -12.48 13.27
N LYS A 4 -16.78 -11.40 13.07
CA LYS A 4 -16.19 -10.61 14.17
C LYS A 4 -17.27 -9.99 15.07
N VAL A 5 -18.31 -9.40 14.48
CA VAL A 5 -19.44 -8.83 15.23
C VAL A 5 -20.18 -9.91 16.01
N ALA A 6 -20.47 -11.06 15.38
CA ALA A 6 -21.13 -12.16 16.02
C ALA A 6 -20.32 -12.71 17.20
N TYR A 7 -19.00 -12.89 17.00
CA TYR A 7 -18.11 -13.35 18.06
C TYR A 7 -18.08 -12.40 19.25
N ASN A 8 -17.92 -11.10 19.00
CA ASN A 8 -17.79 -10.09 20.05
C ASN A 8 -19.09 -9.85 20.83
N GLY A 9 -20.22 -9.88 20.14
CA GLY A 9 -21.51 -9.51 20.75
C GLY A 9 -22.33 -10.69 21.26
N TRP A 10 -22.19 -11.86 20.66
CA TRP A 10 -23.13 -12.96 20.91
C TRP A 10 -22.46 -14.33 21.08
N ILE A 11 -21.48 -14.72 20.27
CA ILE A 11 -20.85 -16.06 20.31
C ILE A 11 -20.25 -16.31 21.69
N LYS A 12 -19.56 -15.33 22.24
CA LYS A 12 -18.89 -15.41 23.53
C LYS A 12 -19.81 -15.83 24.67
N ASP A 13 -21.06 -15.39 24.63
CA ASP A 13 -22.04 -15.63 25.69
C ASP A 13 -22.98 -16.81 25.40
N HIS A 14 -23.08 -17.22 24.14
CA HIS A 14 -24.11 -18.18 23.70
C HIS A 14 -23.58 -19.41 22.97
N CYS A 15 -22.39 -19.37 22.40
CA CYS A 15 -21.79 -20.52 21.69
C CYS A 15 -20.67 -21.15 22.53
N VAL A 16 -20.88 -22.39 22.93
CA VAL A 16 -19.90 -23.20 23.66
C VAL A 16 -19.40 -24.38 22.83
N THR A 17 -19.98 -24.63 21.67
CA THR A 17 -19.57 -25.69 20.74
C THR A 17 -19.40 -25.18 19.31
N LEU A 18 -18.58 -25.88 18.52
CA LEU A 18 -18.40 -25.61 17.10
C LEU A 18 -19.73 -25.72 16.32
N GLU A 19 -20.60 -26.64 16.70
CA GLU A 19 -21.91 -26.78 16.04
C GLU A 19 -22.79 -25.56 16.26
N GLN A 20 -22.85 -25.03 17.46
CA GLN A 20 -23.59 -23.80 17.77
C GLN A 20 -23.05 -22.62 17.00
N PHE A 21 -21.72 -22.51 16.90
CA PHE A 21 -21.07 -21.48 16.10
C PHE A 21 -21.39 -21.61 14.60
N THR A 22 -21.31 -22.84 14.07
CA THR A 22 -21.60 -23.13 12.65
C THR A 22 -23.04 -22.80 12.30
N SER A 23 -23.98 -23.13 13.17
CA SER A 23 -25.40 -22.77 13.02
C SER A 23 -25.58 -21.24 13.01
N LEU A 24 -24.93 -20.54 13.94
CA LEU A 24 -25.00 -19.09 14.01
C LEU A 24 -24.43 -18.41 12.75
N VAL A 25 -23.32 -18.91 12.21
CA VAL A 25 -22.75 -18.40 10.96
C VAL A 25 -23.75 -18.55 9.81
N TYR A 26 -24.40 -19.70 9.72
CA TYR A 26 -25.42 -19.93 8.70
C TYR A 26 -26.63 -19.00 8.88
N ASP A 27 -27.11 -18.85 10.12
CA ASP A 27 -28.26 -17.98 10.42
C ASP A 27 -28.00 -16.51 10.11
N LEU A 28 -26.76 -16.05 10.34
CA LEU A 28 -26.37 -14.67 10.10
C LEU A 28 -26.02 -14.37 8.63
N THR A 29 -25.48 -15.34 7.92
CA THR A 29 -24.91 -15.11 6.58
C THR A 29 -25.63 -15.83 5.47
N GLY A 30 -26.45 -16.86 5.79
CA GLY A 30 -27.04 -17.78 4.82
C GLY A 30 -26.00 -18.66 4.11
N VAL A 31 -24.75 -18.69 4.58
CA VAL A 31 -23.64 -19.41 3.97
C VAL A 31 -23.06 -20.42 4.95
N THR A 32 -22.85 -21.65 4.52
CA THR A 32 -22.22 -22.69 5.35
C THR A 32 -20.75 -22.36 5.61
N VAL A 33 -20.21 -22.87 6.75
CA VAL A 33 -18.78 -22.72 7.08
C VAL A 33 -17.90 -23.21 5.94
N GLU A 34 -18.23 -24.33 5.31
CA GLU A 34 -17.50 -24.87 4.16
C GLU A 34 -17.47 -23.91 2.96
N ASN A 35 -18.54 -23.19 2.71
CA ASN A 35 -18.59 -22.18 1.66
C ASN A 35 -17.83 -20.91 2.06
N GLN A 36 -17.82 -20.54 3.33
CA GLN A 36 -17.00 -19.46 3.86
C GLN A 36 -15.51 -19.72 3.66
N LEU A 37 -15.07 -20.97 3.86
CA LEU A 37 -13.68 -21.40 3.63
C LEU A 37 -13.21 -21.24 2.17
N LYS A 38 -14.15 -21.22 1.22
CA LYS A 38 -13.84 -21.01 -0.21
C LYS A 38 -13.78 -19.53 -0.60
N MET A 39 -14.18 -18.63 0.29
CA MET A 39 -14.20 -17.20 0.02
C MET A 39 -12.85 -16.56 0.39
N PRO A 40 -12.28 -15.71 -0.46
CA PRO A 40 -11.09 -14.94 -0.11
C PRO A 40 -11.33 -14.13 1.18
N GLY A 41 -10.41 -14.22 2.13
CA GLY A 41 -10.51 -13.55 3.42
C GLY A 41 -11.50 -14.15 4.43
N GLY A 42 -12.37 -15.09 4.01
CA GLY A 42 -13.27 -15.83 4.91
C GLY A 42 -12.58 -17.02 5.60
N MET A 43 -11.63 -17.61 4.91
CA MET A 43 -10.94 -18.82 5.33
C MET A 43 -10.27 -18.68 6.71
N ASP A 44 -9.56 -17.58 6.92
CA ASP A 44 -8.75 -17.37 8.12
C ASP A 44 -9.61 -17.21 9.38
N ALA A 45 -10.68 -16.45 9.29
CA ALA A 45 -11.60 -16.26 10.41
C ALA A 45 -12.29 -17.57 10.79
N VAL A 46 -12.67 -18.38 9.80
CA VAL A 46 -13.36 -19.66 10.06
C VAL A 46 -12.42 -20.72 10.57
N LEU A 47 -11.20 -20.84 10.03
CA LEU A 47 -10.19 -21.76 10.55
C LEU A 47 -9.82 -21.42 11.99
N PHE A 48 -9.66 -20.14 12.29
CA PHE A 48 -9.38 -19.67 13.64
C PHE A 48 -10.49 -20.06 14.62
N LEU A 49 -11.74 -19.91 14.23
CA LEU A 49 -12.90 -20.24 15.05
C LEU A 49 -13.20 -21.76 15.11
N ALA A 50 -12.68 -22.53 14.15
CA ALA A 50 -12.78 -23.99 14.16
C ALA A 50 -11.76 -24.66 15.10
N GLU A 51 -10.79 -23.93 15.60
CA GLU A 51 -9.79 -24.40 16.56
C GLU A 51 -9.97 -23.71 17.93
N PRO A 52 -10.94 -24.11 18.75
CA PRO A 52 -11.28 -23.41 19.99
C PRO A 52 -10.12 -23.30 20.99
N ASP A 53 -9.16 -24.21 20.94
CA ASP A 53 -8.01 -24.21 21.85
C ASP A 53 -7.12 -22.99 21.65
N HIS A 54 -7.04 -22.47 20.42
CA HIS A 54 -6.33 -21.22 20.13
C HIS A 54 -7.04 -20.00 20.72
N LEU A 55 -8.36 -19.97 20.69
CA LEU A 55 -9.18 -18.90 21.25
C LEU A 55 -9.09 -18.83 22.77
N PHE A 56 -8.90 -19.97 23.41
CA PHE A 56 -8.90 -20.13 24.87
C PHE A 56 -7.51 -20.34 25.45
N ASP A 57 -6.44 -20.27 24.64
CA ASP A 57 -5.07 -20.31 25.17
C ASP A 57 -4.88 -19.13 26.15
N PRO A 58 -4.60 -19.41 27.44
CA PRO A 58 -4.42 -18.36 28.45
C PRO A 58 -3.32 -17.37 28.11
N LYS A 59 -2.29 -17.78 27.35
CA LYS A 59 -1.19 -16.90 26.91
C LYS A 59 -1.64 -15.95 25.83
N LEU A 60 -2.38 -16.45 24.84
CA LEU A 60 -2.94 -15.64 23.78
C LEU A 60 -3.99 -14.68 24.34
N TRP A 61 -4.85 -15.18 25.21
CA TRP A 61 -5.87 -14.37 25.88
C TRP A 61 -5.27 -13.26 26.74
N SER A 62 -4.13 -13.51 27.39
CA SER A 62 -3.41 -12.50 28.16
C SER A 62 -2.86 -11.39 27.25
N ALA A 63 -2.30 -11.77 26.12
CA ALA A 63 -1.81 -10.81 25.12
C ALA A 63 -2.95 -9.94 24.57
N VAL A 64 -4.10 -10.50 24.36
CA VAL A 64 -5.29 -9.84 23.82
C VAL A 64 -5.87 -8.79 24.75
N LYS A 65 -5.79 -9.00 26.05
CA LYS A 65 -6.23 -8.00 27.04
C LYS A 65 -5.46 -6.66 26.96
N VAL A 66 -4.41 -6.62 26.17
CA VAL A 66 -3.65 -5.38 25.88
C VAL A 66 -4.48 -4.31 25.22
N SER A 67 -5.36 -4.67 24.31
CA SER A 67 -6.10 -3.68 23.51
C SER A 67 -7.43 -3.24 24.10
N GLY A 68 -7.96 -3.94 25.10
CA GLY A 68 -9.22 -3.56 25.68
C GLY A 68 -9.80 -4.60 26.61
N LYS A 69 -10.79 -4.22 27.40
CA LYS A 69 -11.41 -5.09 28.39
C LYS A 69 -12.42 -6.07 27.81
N ASN A 70 -13.10 -5.67 26.75
CA ASN A 70 -14.32 -6.35 26.29
C ASN A 70 -14.22 -6.66 24.80
N ASP A 71 -15.11 -6.10 24.03
CA ASP A 71 -15.31 -6.43 22.62
C ASP A 71 -14.07 -6.27 21.75
N GLY A 72 -13.28 -5.24 22.01
CA GLY A 72 -11.99 -5.05 21.36
C GLY A 72 -10.98 -6.17 21.66
N ALA A 73 -11.07 -6.80 22.82
CA ALA A 73 -10.19 -7.91 23.17
C ALA A 73 -10.46 -9.14 22.31
N SER A 74 -11.73 -9.50 22.15
CA SER A 74 -12.11 -10.67 21.35
C SER A 74 -11.74 -10.50 19.88
N GLU A 75 -12.01 -9.33 19.32
CA GLU A 75 -11.64 -8.99 17.96
C GLU A 75 -10.13 -9.02 17.77
N PHE A 76 -9.40 -8.49 18.72
CA PHE A 76 -7.95 -8.47 18.69
C PHE A 76 -7.34 -9.86 18.89
N THR A 77 -7.99 -10.76 19.63
CA THR A 77 -7.52 -12.15 19.80
C THR A 77 -7.43 -12.86 18.47
N ILE A 78 -8.47 -12.75 17.66
CA ILE A 78 -8.49 -13.32 16.31
C ILE A 78 -7.34 -12.77 15.48
N ASP A 79 -7.18 -11.44 15.49
CA ASP A 79 -6.12 -10.78 14.74
C ASP A 79 -4.73 -11.13 15.31
N ALA A 80 -4.58 -11.30 16.61
CA ALA A 80 -3.30 -11.62 17.24
C ALA A 80 -2.82 -13.04 16.93
N ASP A 81 -3.70 -14.03 16.95
CA ASP A 81 -3.33 -15.41 16.62
C ASP A 81 -3.04 -15.55 15.12
N TYR A 82 -3.92 -15.05 14.28
CA TYR A 82 -3.68 -14.95 12.85
C TYR A 82 -2.40 -14.17 12.53
N PHE A 83 -2.19 -13.06 13.19
CA PHE A 83 -1.00 -12.24 13.06
C PHE A 83 0.28 -13.01 13.41
N ALA A 84 0.28 -13.78 14.48
CA ALA A 84 1.43 -14.59 14.90
C ALA A 84 1.72 -15.75 13.94
N GLN A 85 0.70 -16.36 13.35
CA GLN A 85 0.83 -17.50 12.45
C GLN A 85 1.09 -17.10 10.99
N ASN A 86 0.62 -15.94 10.58
CA ASN A 86 0.68 -15.47 9.22
C ASN A 86 2.00 -14.75 8.93
N ALA A 87 2.62 -15.05 7.80
CA ALA A 87 3.85 -14.40 7.35
C ALA A 87 3.61 -13.29 6.31
N LEU A 88 2.38 -12.79 6.15
CA LEU A 88 2.11 -11.62 5.31
C LEU A 88 2.67 -10.35 5.94
N THR A 89 3.16 -9.44 5.11
CA THR A 89 3.61 -8.11 5.51
C THR A 89 2.42 -7.15 5.60
N ASN A 90 2.59 -6.02 6.28
CA ASN A 90 1.52 -5.03 6.41
C ASN A 90 1.55 -4.02 5.25
N CYS A 91 2.16 -2.83 5.46
CA CYS A 91 2.25 -1.82 4.42
C CYS A 91 3.60 -1.90 3.68
N GLU A 92 3.61 -1.50 2.41
CA GLU A 92 4.77 -1.63 1.55
C GLU A 92 5.04 -0.42 0.67
N LEU A 93 6.31 -0.29 0.29
CA LEU A 93 6.82 0.56 -0.78
C LEU A 93 7.21 -0.37 -1.94
N ILE A 94 6.35 -0.51 -2.92
CA ILE A 94 6.56 -1.45 -4.04
C ILE A 94 7.71 -0.96 -4.92
N ASN A 95 8.67 -1.83 -5.23
CA ASN A 95 9.71 -1.55 -6.22
C ASN A 95 9.17 -1.73 -7.64
N LEU A 96 8.27 -0.84 -8.02
CA LEU A 96 7.63 -0.86 -9.34
C LEU A 96 8.64 -0.61 -10.46
N GLU A 97 9.71 0.15 -10.19
CA GLU A 97 10.79 0.37 -11.15
C GLU A 97 11.42 -0.95 -11.58
N ASP A 98 11.87 -1.77 -10.63
CA ASP A 98 12.49 -3.07 -10.92
C ASP A 98 11.54 -3.98 -11.69
N MET A 99 10.27 -4.07 -11.26
CA MET A 99 9.29 -4.94 -11.89
C MET A 99 8.95 -4.54 -13.32
N LEU A 100 8.92 -3.23 -13.63
CA LEU A 100 8.67 -2.73 -14.97
C LEU A 100 9.88 -2.77 -15.87
N GLN A 101 11.10 -2.49 -15.35
CA GLN A 101 12.32 -2.45 -16.16
C GLN A 101 12.88 -3.85 -16.48
N ASN A 102 12.79 -4.77 -15.51
CA ASN A 102 13.34 -6.11 -15.63
C ASN A 102 12.27 -7.19 -15.87
N GLY A 103 11.00 -6.79 -15.97
CA GLY A 103 9.88 -7.70 -16.04
C GLY A 103 9.56 -8.36 -14.69
N THR A 104 8.45 -9.07 -14.63
CA THR A 104 7.99 -9.79 -13.44
C THR A 104 7.19 -11.03 -13.82
N ILE A 105 6.96 -11.93 -12.87
CA ILE A 105 6.12 -13.12 -13.10
C ILE A 105 4.85 -12.98 -12.27
N MET A 106 3.71 -13.10 -12.94
CA MET A 106 2.39 -13.12 -12.31
C MET A 106 1.62 -14.37 -12.77
N ASN A 107 1.16 -15.17 -11.83
CA ASN A 107 0.44 -16.43 -12.11
C ASN A 107 1.18 -17.36 -13.11
N GLY A 108 2.51 -17.43 -13.00
CA GLY A 108 3.34 -18.26 -13.88
C GLY A 108 3.59 -17.68 -15.28
N VAL A 109 3.06 -16.49 -15.57
CA VAL A 109 3.26 -15.80 -16.85
C VAL A 109 4.33 -14.73 -16.69
N MET A 110 5.34 -14.75 -17.58
CA MET A 110 6.35 -13.70 -17.65
C MET A 110 5.73 -12.45 -18.28
N ILE A 111 5.77 -11.36 -17.55
CA ILE A 111 5.39 -10.03 -18.00
C ILE A 111 6.67 -9.27 -18.33
N GLU A 112 6.91 -9.04 -19.60
CA GLU A 112 8.08 -8.34 -20.07
C GLU A 112 8.00 -6.83 -19.85
N LYS A 113 9.14 -6.15 -19.99
CA LYS A 113 9.23 -4.69 -19.93
C LYS A 113 8.26 -4.03 -20.94
N PRO A 114 7.38 -3.13 -20.49
CA PRO A 114 6.52 -2.40 -21.41
C PRO A 114 7.32 -1.43 -22.29
N HIS A 115 6.79 -1.15 -23.49
CA HIS A 115 7.41 -0.26 -24.48
C HIS A 115 6.60 1.04 -24.68
N ARG A 116 5.56 1.26 -23.89
CA ARG A 116 4.68 2.43 -23.97
C ARG A 116 4.12 2.78 -22.60
N PHE A 117 3.83 4.05 -22.40
CA PHE A 117 3.29 4.54 -21.13
C PHE A 117 1.94 3.90 -20.74
N ILE A 118 0.99 3.83 -21.67
CA ILE A 118 -0.32 3.22 -21.39
C ILE A 118 -0.19 1.74 -20.99
N THR A 119 0.72 1.01 -21.64
CA THR A 119 1.00 -0.40 -21.28
C THR A 119 1.67 -0.49 -19.91
N ALA A 120 2.59 0.43 -19.60
CA ALA A 120 3.21 0.49 -18.28
C ALA A 120 2.18 0.77 -17.18
N CYS A 121 1.23 1.68 -17.41
CA CYS A 121 0.13 1.95 -16.48
C CYS A 121 -0.73 0.69 -16.23
N THR A 122 -1.08 -0.04 -17.29
CA THR A 122 -1.86 -1.28 -17.19
C THR A 122 -1.11 -2.35 -16.40
N ILE A 123 0.17 -2.58 -16.71
CA ILE A 123 1.00 -3.57 -16.00
C ILE A 123 1.20 -3.14 -14.54
N ALA A 124 1.44 -1.84 -14.30
CA ALA A 124 1.60 -1.32 -12.95
C ALA A 124 0.37 -1.60 -12.06
N THR A 125 -0.84 -1.42 -12.58
CA THR A 125 -2.07 -1.71 -11.81
C THR A 125 -2.26 -3.21 -11.56
N GLN A 126 -1.87 -4.08 -12.50
CA GLN A 126 -1.86 -5.53 -12.29
C GLN A 126 -0.85 -5.94 -11.21
N ILE A 127 0.36 -5.35 -11.22
CA ILE A 127 1.38 -5.56 -10.19
C ILE A 127 0.84 -5.12 -8.82
N ILE A 128 0.26 -3.92 -8.74
CA ILE A 128 -0.32 -3.39 -7.51
C ILE A 128 -1.39 -4.33 -6.97
N LEU A 129 -2.28 -4.83 -7.84
CA LEU A 129 -3.32 -5.77 -7.44
C LEU A 129 -2.73 -7.08 -6.90
N ALA A 130 -1.73 -7.64 -7.58
CA ALA A 130 -1.08 -8.88 -7.17
C ALA A 130 -0.33 -8.73 -5.83
N VAL A 131 0.39 -7.61 -5.65
CA VAL A 131 1.11 -7.30 -4.41
C VAL A 131 0.13 -7.09 -3.25
N THR A 132 -0.90 -6.25 -3.42
CA THR A 132 -1.90 -5.97 -2.38
C THR A 132 -2.81 -7.17 -2.07
N SER A 133 -2.83 -8.19 -2.92
CA SER A 133 -3.45 -9.48 -2.62
C SER A 133 -2.56 -10.38 -1.75
N SER A 134 -1.29 -10.03 -1.58
CA SER A 134 -0.30 -10.78 -0.79
C SER A 134 0.16 -10.03 0.47
N THR A 135 -0.50 -8.92 0.80
CA THR A 135 -0.24 -8.08 1.96
C THR A 135 -1.58 -7.67 2.60
N TYR A 136 -1.56 -7.10 3.80
CA TYR A 136 -2.82 -6.70 4.46
C TYR A 136 -2.89 -5.20 4.78
N GLY A 137 -1.91 -4.41 4.36
CA GLY A 137 -1.85 -2.95 4.56
C GLY A 137 -1.97 -2.17 3.26
N GLY A 138 -1.45 -0.96 3.29
CA GLY A 138 -1.47 -0.04 2.15
C GLY A 138 -0.17 -0.06 1.36
N ALA A 139 -0.30 -0.03 0.04
CA ALA A 139 0.81 0.05 -0.89
C ALA A 139 1.12 1.50 -1.28
N THR A 140 2.39 1.81 -1.50
CA THR A 140 2.81 3.07 -2.12
C THR A 140 3.71 2.79 -3.30
N VAL A 141 3.47 3.50 -4.40
CA VAL A 141 4.31 3.50 -5.61
C VAL A 141 4.74 4.91 -5.95
N SER A 142 5.85 5.05 -6.67
CA SER A 142 6.25 6.32 -7.24
C SER A 142 5.80 6.47 -8.68
N LEU A 143 5.33 7.66 -9.05
CA LEU A 143 5.07 8.00 -10.44
C LEU A 143 6.36 8.17 -11.25
N ALA A 144 7.51 8.41 -10.60
CA ALA A 144 8.81 8.45 -11.25
C ALA A 144 9.14 7.13 -11.96
N HIS A 145 8.67 6.00 -11.42
CA HIS A 145 8.89 4.68 -12.03
C HIS A 145 8.15 4.48 -13.37
N LEU A 146 7.15 5.34 -13.66
CA LEU A 146 6.42 5.34 -14.94
C LEU A 146 6.99 6.33 -15.96
N ALA A 147 7.77 7.32 -15.51
CA ALA A 147 8.26 8.41 -16.36
C ALA A 147 9.13 7.94 -17.55
N PRO A 148 10.02 6.92 -17.43
CA PRO A 148 10.79 6.41 -18.57
C PRO A 148 9.92 5.94 -19.75
N PHE A 149 8.72 5.46 -19.47
CA PHE A 149 7.81 4.93 -20.48
C PHE A 149 7.08 6.05 -21.26
N VAL A 150 6.99 7.26 -20.70
CA VAL A 150 6.55 8.45 -21.42
C VAL A 150 7.58 8.81 -22.50
N ARG A 151 8.89 8.80 -22.14
CA ARG A 151 9.99 8.99 -23.08
C ARG A 151 9.95 7.93 -24.19
N SER A 152 9.77 6.66 -23.84
CA SER A 152 9.66 5.56 -24.81
C SER A 152 8.48 5.75 -25.77
N SER A 153 7.34 6.22 -25.28
CA SER A 153 6.18 6.54 -26.13
C SER A 153 6.48 7.69 -27.09
N TYR A 154 7.11 8.77 -26.60
CA TYR A 154 7.52 9.91 -27.42
C TYR A 154 8.47 9.47 -28.56
N GLU A 155 9.51 8.68 -28.24
CA GLU A 155 10.46 8.18 -29.22
C GLU A 155 9.79 7.31 -30.29
N LYS A 156 8.84 6.47 -29.87
CA LYS A 156 8.06 5.64 -30.79
C LYS A 156 7.19 6.47 -31.74
N TYR A 157 6.51 7.52 -31.24
CA TYR A 157 5.74 8.43 -32.08
C TYR A 157 6.64 9.23 -33.01
N TYR A 158 7.73 9.75 -32.49
CA TYR A 158 8.72 10.48 -33.30
C TYR A 158 9.25 9.63 -34.45
N LYS A 159 9.64 8.38 -34.16
CA LYS A 159 10.11 7.42 -35.17
C LYS A 159 9.05 7.16 -36.24
N LYS A 160 7.81 6.91 -35.83
CA LYS A 160 6.67 6.72 -36.75
C LYS A 160 6.49 7.89 -37.70
N TYR A 161 6.52 9.12 -37.20
CA TYR A 161 6.36 10.31 -38.04
C TYR A 161 7.54 10.54 -38.95
N LYS A 162 8.75 10.27 -38.49
CA LYS A 162 9.96 10.32 -39.31
C LYS A 162 9.93 9.31 -40.46
N GLU A 163 9.50 8.08 -40.20
CA GLU A 163 9.31 7.05 -41.22
C GLU A 163 8.24 7.40 -42.24
N ASN A 164 7.25 8.20 -41.84
CA ASN A 164 6.21 8.73 -42.73
C ASN A 164 6.66 9.94 -43.53
N GLY A 165 7.93 10.37 -43.44
CA GLY A 165 8.52 11.43 -44.24
C GLY A 165 8.23 12.85 -43.78
N LEU A 166 7.76 13.06 -42.53
CA LEU A 166 7.51 14.38 -41.97
C LEU A 166 8.82 15.13 -41.67
N SER A 167 8.79 16.47 -41.69
CA SER A 167 9.91 17.28 -41.25
C SER A 167 10.22 17.07 -39.76
N LYS A 168 11.43 17.42 -39.33
CA LYS A 168 11.84 17.30 -37.92
C LYS A 168 10.87 18.04 -37.00
N GLU A 169 10.51 19.26 -37.32
CA GLU A 169 9.59 20.10 -36.54
C GLU A 169 8.19 19.49 -36.46
N GLN A 170 7.70 18.92 -37.57
CA GLN A 170 6.42 18.22 -37.59
C GLN A 170 6.48 16.94 -36.74
N CYS A 171 7.57 16.16 -36.83
CA CYS A 171 7.77 14.99 -36.02
C CYS A 171 7.75 15.32 -34.52
N GLU A 172 8.50 16.33 -34.10
CA GLU A 172 8.55 16.79 -32.70
C GLU A 172 7.18 17.26 -32.21
N LYS A 173 6.47 18.06 -33.03
CA LYS A 173 5.14 18.56 -32.68
C LYS A 173 4.14 17.44 -32.50
N PHE A 174 3.97 16.60 -33.51
CA PHE A 174 2.97 15.52 -33.44
C PHE A 174 3.33 14.45 -32.42
N ALA A 175 4.61 14.13 -32.24
CA ALA A 175 5.03 13.20 -31.20
C ALA A 175 4.72 13.74 -29.79
N LYS A 176 4.90 15.04 -29.53
CA LYS A 176 4.51 15.66 -28.27
C LYS A 176 3.00 15.62 -28.04
N GLU A 177 2.20 15.94 -29.07
CA GLU A 177 0.73 15.92 -28.99
C GLU A 177 0.22 14.50 -28.69
N ASP A 178 0.70 13.50 -29.43
CA ASP A 178 0.31 12.09 -29.22
C ASP A 178 0.78 11.56 -27.85
N THR A 179 1.98 11.94 -27.40
CA THR A 179 2.49 11.56 -26.08
C THR A 179 1.63 12.15 -24.98
N LYS A 180 1.26 13.44 -25.08
CA LYS A 180 0.39 14.08 -24.09
C LYS A 180 -0.97 13.40 -24.02
N LYS A 181 -1.53 13.03 -25.17
CA LYS A 181 -2.78 12.26 -25.23
C LYS A 181 -2.63 10.89 -24.58
N GLU A 182 -1.54 10.17 -24.90
CA GLU A 182 -1.28 8.84 -24.29
C GLU A 182 -1.09 8.94 -22.78
N VAL A 183 -0.48 10.02 -22.27
CA VAL A 183 -0.36 10.24 -20.81
C VAL A 183 -1.75 10.40 -20.20
N ALA A 184 -2.64 11.18 -20.81
CA ALA A 184 -4.00 11.36 -20.34
C ALA A 184 -4.76 10.02 -20.32
N ASP A 185 -4.70 9.26 -21.41
CA ASP A 185 -5.36 7.96 -21.55
C ASP A 185 -4.77 6.92 -20.55
N GLY A 186 -3.45 6.93 -20.35
CA GLY A 186 -2.75 6.03 -19.42
C GLY A 186 -3.07 6.33 -17.96
N VAL A 187 -3.08 7.59 -17.57
CA VAL A 187 -3.48 8.01 -16.21
C VAL A 187 -4.94 7.68 -15.94
N GLN A 188 -5.83 7.88 -16.93
CA GLN A 188 -7.23 7.50 -16.80
C GLN A 188 -7.36 5.99 -16.62
N THR A 189 -6.66 5.19 -17.42
CA THR A 189 -6.63 3.73 -17.31
C THR A 189 -6.17 3.30 -15.93
N PHE A 190 -5.06 3.86 -15.45
CA PHE A 190 -4.53 3.58 -14.11
C PHE A 190 -5.58 3.88 -13.03
N ASN A 191 -6.16 5.06 -13.06
CA ASN A 191 -7.16 5.49 -12.09
C ASN A 191 -8.42 4.61 -12.11
N TYR A 192 -8.90 4.25 -13.30
CA TYR A 192 -10.09 3.39 -13.44
C TYR A 192 -9.81 1.99 -12.92
N GLN A 193 -8.68 1.39 -13.26
CA GLN A 193 -8.33 0.05 -12.81
C GLN A 193 -8.16 -0.01 -11.29
N VAL A 194 -7.47 0.96 -10.68
CA VAL A 194 -7.32 1.01 -9.21
C VAL A 194 -8.66 1.10 -8.48
N ASN A 195 -9.66 1.75 -9.07
CA ASN A 195 -10.98 1.94 -8.45
C ASN A 195 -12.02 0.90 -8.84
N SER A 196 -11.78 0.10 -9.87
CA SER A 196 -12.74 -0.91 -10.37
C SER A 196 -12.31 -2.35 -10.13
N MET A 197 -11.01 -2.59 -9.89
CA MET A 197 -10.49 -3.91 -9.55
C MET A 197 -10.46 -4.12 -8.05
N THR A 198 -10.69 -5.36 -7.62
CA THR A 198 -10.57 -5.76 -6.22
C THR A 198 -9.44 -6.76 -6.05
N ASN A 199 -8.74 -6.68 -4.92
CA ASN A 199 -7.78 -7.70 -4.51
C ASN A 199 -8.52 -8.98 -4.06
N THR A 200 -7.78 -10.02 -3.66
CA THR A 200 -8.35 -11.30 -3.20
C THR A 200 -9.21 -11.16 -1.95
N ASN A 201 -9.07 -10.07 -1.20
CA ASN A 201 -9.90 -9.76 -0.03
C ASN A 201 -11.21 -9.02 -0.38
N GLY A 202 -11.51 -8.83 -1.68
CA GLY A 202 -12.71 -8.14 -2.13
C GLY A 202 -12.68 -6.62 -1.96
N GLN A 203 -11.50 -6.03 -1.76
CA GLN A 203 -11.32 -4.58 -1.55
C GLN A 203 -10.54 -3.96 -2.71
N ALA A 204 -10.82 -2.69 -3.01
CA ALA A 204 -9.94 -1.92 -3.88
C ALA A 204 -8.54 -1.79 -3.22
N PRO A 205 -7.45 -1.83 -4.00
CA PRO A 205 -6.11 -1.64 -3.47
C PRO A 205 -6.01 -0.34 -2.65
N PHE A 206 -5.55 -0.43 -1.40
CA PHE A 206 -5.27 0.74 -0.57
C PHE A 206 -3.96 1.38 -1.05
N LEU A 207 -4.06 2.14 -2.13
CA LEU A 207 -2.92 2.66 -2.87
C LEU A 207 -2.64 4.12 -2.56
N SER A 208 -1.37 4.47 -2.42
CA SER A 208 -0.85 5.84 -2.48
C SER A 208 0.11 5.97 -3.67
N VAL A 209 0.10 7.11 -4.33
CA VAL A 209 1.07 7.46 -5.38
C VAL A 209 1.90 8.65 -4.92
N CYS A 210 3.23 8.53 -5.07
CA CYS A 210 4.16 9.60 -4.75
C CYS A 210 4.44 10.44 -5.99
N MET A 211 4.32 11.75 -5.84
CA MET A 211 4.57 12.79 -6.82
C MET A 211 5.78 13.60 -6.35
N TYR A 212 6.98 13.10 -6.62
CA TYR A 212 8.24 13.69 -6.18
C TYR A 212 9.17 13.88 -7.38
N LEU A 213 9.37 15.14 -7.82
CA LEU A 213 10.20 15.46 -8.98
C LEU A 213 11.68 15.17 -8.76
N GLY A 214 12.17 15.37 -7.53
CA GLY A 214 13.56 15.11 -7.15
C GLY A 214 13.93 13.62 -7.09
N GLU A 215 13.01 12.71 -7.38
CA GLU A 215 13.28 11.28 -7.44
C GLU A 215 13.99 10.85 -8.74
N THR A 216 13.88 11.66 -9.79
CA THR A 216 14.58 11.45 -11.08
C THR A 216 15.00 12.77 -11.68
N ASP A 217 16.27 12.89 -12.03
CA ASP A 217 16.77 14.04 -12.78
C ASP A 217 16.59 13.84 -14.30
N GLU A 218 16.73 12.61 -14.76
CA GLU A 218 16.69 12.27 -16.19
C GLU A 218 15.30 12.37 -16.80
N TYR A 219 14.24 12.01 -16.05
CA TYR A 219 12.85 11.95 -16.53
C TYR A 219 11.95 12.97 -15.83
N LYS A 220 12.51 14.06 -15.34
CA LYS A 220 11.77 15.05 -14.53
C LYS A 220 10.63 15.71 -15.33
N GLU A 221 10.82 15.96 -16.63
CA GLU A 221 9.79 16.56 -17.47
C GLU A 221 8.63 15.60 -17.75
N GLU A 222 8.96 14.33 -18.02
CA GLU A 222 7.97 13.28 -18.20
C GLU A 222 7.19 13.02 -16.90
N LEU A 223 7.88 13.05 -15.77
CA LEU A 223 7.25 12.93 -14.45
C LEU A 223 6.32 14.11 -14.17
N ALA A 224 6.75 15.33 -14.47
CA ALA A 224 5.91 16.53 -14.33
C ALA A 224 4.62 16.41 -15.16
N MET A 225 4.69 15.89 -16.38
CA MET A 225 3.52 15.64 -17.22
C MET A 225 2.56 14.62 -16.61
N ILE A 226 3.08 13.55 -16.00
CA ILE A 226 2.27 12.55 -15.30
C ILE A 226 1.60 13.18 -14.08
N ILE A 227 2.34 13.94 -13.27
CA ILE A 227 1.82 14.62 -12.07
C ILE A 227 0.70 15.59 -12.45
N GLU A 228 0.93 16.42 -13.47
CA GLU A 228 -0.08 17.36 -13.97
C GLU A 228 -1.38 16.64 -14.31
N GLU A 229 -1.30 15.52 -15.03
CA GLU A 229 -2.48 14.78 -15.44
C GLU A 229 -3.18 14.08 -14.27
N PHE A 230 -2.44 13.51 -13.31
CA PHE A 230 -3.05 12.94 -12.09
C PHE A 230 -3.83 14.00 -11.30
N LEU A 231 -3.27 15.21 -11.17
CA LEU A 231 -3.95 16.31 -10.49
C LEU A 231 -5.19 16.79 -11.26
N ASN A 232 -5.10 16.93 -12.59
CA ASN A 232 -6.22 17.33 -13.44
C ASN A 232 -7.38 16.33 -13.33
N GLN A 233 -7.11 15.05 -13.45
CA GLN A 233 -8.15 14.01 -13.33
C GLN A 233 -8.71 13.95 -11.91
N ARG A 234 -7.91 14.17 -10.88
CA ARG A 234 -8.40 14.26 -9.51
C ARG A 234 -9.32 15.48 -9.32
N ILE A 235 -8.99 16.64 -9.88
CA ILE A 235 -9.84 17.83 -9.85
C ILE A 235 -11.19 17.56 -10.54
N LEU A 236 -11.18 16.87 -11.67
CA LEU A 236 -12.40 16.46 -12.37
C LEU A 236 -13.22 15.51 -11.51
N GLY A 237 -12.61 14.51 -10.93
CA GLY A 237 -13.27 13.40 -10.23
C GLY A 237 -13.76 12.32 -11.18
N PHE A 238 -14.43 11.30 -10.62
CA PHE A 238 -14.97 10.18 -11.40
C PHE A 238 -16.50 10.18 -11.32
N LYS A 239 -17.13 9.79 -12.42
CA LYS A 239 -18.58 9.60 -12.44
C LYS A 239 -18.96 8.32 -11.73
N ASN A 240 -19.91 8.40 -10.81
CA ASN A 240 -20.59 7.24 -10.27
C ASN A 240 -21.69 6.74 -11.23
N GLU A 241 -22.40 5.71 -10.83
CA GLU A 241 -23.50 5.10 -11.62
C GLU A 241 -24.65 6.08 -11.92
N LYS A 242 -24.76 7.17 -11.15
CA LYS A 242 -25.76 8.24 -11.35
C LYS A 242 -25.25 9.40 -12.22
N GLY A 243 -24.02 9.26 -12.77
CA GLY A 243 -23.38 10.29 -13.58
C GLY A 243 -22.86 11.50 -12.80
N VAL A 244 -22.84 11.44 -11.47
CA VAL A 244 -22.33 12.51 -10.60
C VAL A 244 -20.84 12.35 -10.40
N TYR A 245 -20.08 13.43 -10.54
CA TYR A 245 -18.64 13.42 -10.29
C TYR A 245 -18.35 13.38 -8.77
N ILE A 246 -17.69 12.33 -8.35
CA ILE A 246 -17.26 12.08 -6.97
C ILE A 246 -15.74 12.08 -6.85
N THR A 247 -15.24 12.23 -5.63
CA THR A 247 -13.81 12.04 -5.32
C THR A 247 -13.58 10.56 -5.06
N PRO A 248 -12.70 9.88 -5.84
CA PRO A 248 -12.35 8.50 -5.57
C PRO A 248 -11.53 8.40 -4.28
N ALA A 249 -11.68 7.28 -3.55
CA ALA A 249 -10.90 7.02 -2.35
C ALA A 249 -9.41 6.79 -2.67
N PHE A 250 -9.12 6.15 -3.80
CA PHE A 250 -7.79 5.77 -4.25
C PHE A 250 -7.50 6.20 -5.69
N PRO A 251 -6.20 6.30 -6.05
CA PRO A 251 -5.05 6.32 -5.16
C PRO A 251 -5.06 7.57 -4.27
N LYS A 252 -4.52 7.47 -3.05
CA LYS A 252 -4.18 8.67 -2.27
C LYS A 252 -2.97 9.34 -2.91
N LEU A 253 -3.00 10.68 -2.97
CA LEU A 253 -1.97 11.47 -3.63
C LEU A 253 -1.03 12.06 -2.58
N LEU A 254 0.28 11.88 -2.78
CA LEU A 254 1.35 12.45 -1.97
C LEU A 254 2.15 13.41 -2.85
N TYR A 255 2.15 14.69 -2.54
CA TYR A 255 2.88 15.71 -3.30
C TYR A 255 4.06 16.24 -2.49
N VAL A 256 5.26 16.13 -3.06
CA VAL A 256 6.49 16.60 -2.39
C VAL A 256 6.76 18.04 -2.79
N LEU A 257 6.88 18.89 -1.77
CA LEU A 257 7.29 20.29 -1.91
C LEU A 257 8.83 20.34 -1.85
N GLU A 258 9.43 20.83 -2.94
CA GLU A 258 10.87 20.89 -3.16
C GLU A 258 11.26 22.22 -3.82
N GLU A 259 12.55 22.56 -3.84
CA GLU A 259 13.02 23.87 -4.35
C GLU A 259 12.55 24.17 -5.78
N ASP A 260 12.42 23.15 -6.62
CA ASP A 260 11.98 23.27 -8.01
C ASP A 260 10.49 23.64 -8.16
N ASN A 261 9.68 23.56 -7.08
CA ASN A 261 8.23 23.75 -7.17
C ASN A 261 7.60 24.63 -6.07
N ILE A 262 8.37 25.14 -5.10
CA ILE A 262 7.81 25.94 -3.99
C ILE A 262 7.90 27.47 -4.21
N HIS A 263 8.60 27.93 -5.23
CA HIS A 263 8.78 29.34 -5.52
C HIS A 263 8.08 29.70 -6.81
N GLU A 264 7.39 30.85 -6.85
CA GLU A 264 6.68 31.34 -8.03
C GLU A 264 7.53 31.42 -9.31
N ASN A 265 8.84 31.59 -9.16
CA ASN A 265 9.80 31.64 -10.26
C ASN A 265 10.37 30.27 -10.64
N SER A 266 10.05 29.21 -9.91
CA SER A 266 10.56 27.87 -10.21
C SER A 266 9.84 27.25 -11.40
N LYS A 267 10.55 26.39 -12.12
CA LYS A 267 10.07 25.76 -13.35
C LYS A 267 8.76 25.01 -13.17
N TYR A 268 8.58 24.40 -12.01
CA TYR A 268 7.45 23.53 -11.72
C TYR A 268 6.46 24.11 -10.71
N TRP A 269 6.52 25.42 -10.46
CA TRP A 269 5.56 26.14 -9.60
C TRP A 269 4.10 25.88 -10.02
N TYR A 270 3.83 25.81 -11.32
CA TYR A 270 2.49 25.56 -11.84
C TYR A 270 1.88 24.23 -11.33
N LEU A 271 2.71 23.23 -11.01
CA LEU A 271 2.22 21.98 -10.41
C LEU A 271 1.76 22.19 -8.96
N THR A 272 2.44 23.04 -8.21
CA THR A 272 2.03 23.40 -6.84
C THR A 272 0.75 24.22 -6.85
N GLU A 273 0.59 25.16 -7.78
CA GLU A 273 -0.68 25.84 -7.97
C GLU A 273 -1.82 24.88 -8.33
N LEU A 274 -1.54 23.91 -9.20
CA LEU A 274 -2.51 22.89 -9.58
C LEU A 274 -2.83 21.97 -8.40
N ALA A 275 -1.84 21.57 -7.60
CA ALA A 275 -2.04 20.80 -6.39
C ALA A 275 -2.89 21.56 -5.37
N ALA A 276 -2.65 22.86 -5.18
CA ALA A 276 -3.46 23.71 -4.32
C ALA A 276 -4.93 23.80 -4.80
N LYS A 277 -5.15 23.95 -6.12
CA LYS A 277 -6.49 23.91 -6.73
C LYS A 277 -7.17 22.55 -6.49
N CYS A 278 -6.41 21.46 -6.58
CA CYS A 278 -6.89 20.12 -6.28
C CYS A 278 -7.29 20.01 -4.82
N THR A 279 -6.46 20.50 -3.90
CA THR A 279 -6.76 20.48 -2.46
C THR A 279 -8.03 21.27 -2.13
N ALA A 280 -8.17 22.46 -2.69
CA ALA A 280 -9.34 23.29 -2.48
C ALA A 280 -10.65 22.60 -2.92
N LYS A 281 -10.60 21.74 -3.94
CA LYS A 281 -11.78 21.06 -4.48
C LYS A 281 -11.98 19.65 -3.92
N ARG A 282 -10.90 18.93 -3.60
CA ARG A 282 -10.92 17.49 -3.30
C ARG A 282 -10.26 17.08 -1.99
N MET A 283 -9.70 18.04 -1.24
CA MET A 283 -8.98 17.83 0.03
C MET A 283 -7.76 16.88 -0.10
N VAL A 284 -7.17 16.80 -1.28
CA VAL A 284 -5.95 16.05 -1.61
C VAL A 284 -5.17 16.86 -2.66
N PRO A 285 -3.85 16.69 -2.77
CA PRO A 285 -2.95 15.71 -2.16
C PRO A 285 -2.57 16.04 -0.71
N ASP A 286 -1.96 15.04 -0.01
CA ASP A 286 -1.19 15.29 1.20
C ASP A 286 0.20 15.84 0.79
N TYR A 287 0.70 16.82 1.55
CA TYR A 287 1.97 17.48 1.24
C TYR A 287 3.11 16.96 2.11
N ILE A 288 4.26 16.72 1.49
CA ILE A 288 5.51 16.35 2.15
C ILE A 288 6.53 17.45 1.86
N SER A 289 7.15 18.01 2.90
CA SER A 289 8.26 18.94 2.73
C SER A 289 9.57 18.18 2.58
N GLU A 290 10.23 18.27 1.42
CA GLU A 290 11.54 17.67 1.19
C GLU A 290 12.57 18.18 2.21
N LYS A 291 12.59 19.49 2.45
CA LYS A 291 13.50 20.11 3.41
C LYS A 291 13.36 19.53 4.82
N ILE A 292 12.13 19.40 5.30
CA ILE A 292 11.86 18.84 6.64
C ILE A 292 12.17 17.34 6.66
N MET A 293 11.83 16.61 5.59
CA MET A 293 12.16 15.19 5.49
C MET A 293 13.67 14.97 5.59
N LYS A 294 14.47 15.71 4.83
CA LYS A 294 15.94 15.62 4.88
C LYS A 294 16.54 15.97 6.23
N GLN A 295 15.88 16.82 7.02
CA GLN A 295 16.29 17.11 8.39
C GLN A 295 15.95 15.98 9.37
N MET A 296 14.81 15.33 9.20
CA MET A 296 14.30 14.30 10.10
C MET A 296 14.78 12.90 9.77
N LYS A 297 15.05 12.62 8.50
CA LYS A 297 15.40 11.30 7.98
C LYS A 297 16.86 11.28 7.54
N VAL A 298 17.74 11.30 8.54
CA VAL A 298 19.18 11.23 8.34
C VAL A 298 19.63 9.77 8.37
N ASP A 299 20.40 9.36 7.37
CA ASP A 299 20.93 7.99 7.26
C ASP A 299 22.22 7.78 8.09
N ALA A 300 22.78 6.59 8.03
CA ALA A 300 23.98 6.23 8.77
C ALA A 300 25.24 7.01 8.33
N ASN A 301 25.22 7.64 7.16
CA ASN A 301 26.32 8.45 6.64
C ASN A 301 26.18 9.93 7.06
N GLY A 302 25.04 10.31 7.65
CA GLY A 302 24.73 11.68 7.98
C GLY A 302 24.00 12.44 6.87
N ASP A 303 23.59 11.76 5.79
CA ASP A 303 22.91 12.36 4.66
C ASP A 303 21.40 12.36 4.88
N GLY A 304 20.79 13.53 4.65
CA GLY A 304 19.33 13.70 4.72
C GLY A 304 18.61 13.07 3.53
N GLN A 305 17.59 12.27 3.81
CA GLN A 305 16.84 11.51 2.81
C GLN A 305 15.41 12.01 2.68
N CYS A 306 14.88 12.00 1.44
CA CYS A 306 13.47 12.21 1.15
C CYS A 306 12.93 11.04 0.31
N TYR A 307 11.87 10.44 0.78
CA TYR A 307 11.20 9.29 0.17
C TYR A 307 9.74 9.22 0.63
N PRO A 308 8.88 8.48 -0.08
CA PRO A 308 7.45 8.42 0.27
C PRO A 308 7.20 7.72 1.61
N CYS A 309 6.09 8.10 2.24
CA CYS A 309 5.51 7.32 3.32
C CYS A 309 4.78 6.09 2.77
N MET A 310 4.55 5.13 3.64
CA MET A 310 3.64 4.02 3.36
C MET A 310 2.17 4.49 3.34
N GLY A 311 1.25 3.67 2.89
CA GLY A 311 -0.16 3.99 2.78
C GLY A 311 -0.80 4.54 4.05
N CYS A 312 -0.31 4.12 5.23
CA CYS A 312 -0.73 4.59 6.55
C CYS A 312 -0.06 5.91 7.00
N ARG A 313 0.74 6.57 6.16
CA ARG A 313 1.56 7.77 6.45
C ARG A 313 2.74 7.54 7.39
N SER A 314 3.08 6.29 7.69
CA SER A 314 4.30 5.95 8.41
C SER A 314 5.50 6.01 7.46
N PHE A 315 6.60 6.59 7.93
CA PHE A 315 7.88 6.63 7.21
C PHE A 315 8.82 5.59 7.79
N LEU A 316 9.34 4.71 6.95
CA LEU A 316 10.38 3.78 7.35
C LEU A 316 11.66 4.54 7.75
N THR A 317 12.51 3.88 8.53
CA THR A 317 13.83 4.40 8.87
C THR A 317 14.70 4.50 7.61
N PRO A 318 15.56 5.52 7.45
CA PRO A 318 16.55 5.53 6.37
C PRO A 318 17.38 4.24 6.38
N TYR A 319 17.63 3.70 5.19
CA TYR A 319 18.35 2.43 5.05
C TYR A 319 19.30 2.50 3.86
N ILE A 320 20.55 2.14 4.12
CA ILE A 320 21.57 1.98 3.10
C ILE A 320 21.73 0.49 2.80
N ASP A 321 21.51 0.13 1.57
CA ASP A 321 21.67 -1.26 1.12
C ASP A 321 23.13 -1.71 1.30
N PRO A 322 23.40 -2.81 2.02
CA PRO A 322 24.76 -3.22 2.34
C PRO A 322 25.55 -3.70 1.12
N VAL A 323 24.88 -4.08 0.04
CA VAL A 323 25.52 -4.56 -1.21
C VAL A 323 25.82 -3.38 -2.13
N THR A 324 24.80 -2.57 -2.44
CA THR A 324 24.94 -1.46 -3.39
C THR A 324 25.54 -0.20 -2.76
N LYS A 325 25.57 -0.11 -1.43
CA LYS A 325 25.97 1.09 -0.65
C LYS A 325 25.17 2.34 -0.97
N LYS A 326 23.97 2.17 -1.55
CA LYS A 326 23.05 3.25 -1.89
C LYS A 326 21.82 3.24 -1.00
N PRO A 327 21.15 4.38 -0.78
CA PRO A 327 19.85 4.43 -0.13
C PRO A 327 18.85 3.53 -0.86
N LYS A 328 18.10 2.73 -0.11
CA LYS A 328 17.02 1.90 -0.65
C LYS A 328 15.69 2.38 -0.09
N TYR A 329 14.83 2.89 -0.95
CA TYR A 329 13.50 3.40 -0.57
C TYR A 329 12.39 2.40 -0.87
N TYR A 330 12.43 1.78 -2.05
CA TYR A 330 11.45 0.80 -2.51
C TYR A 330 11.89 -0.63 -2.28
N GLY A 331 10.97 -1.56 -2.40
CA GLY A 331 11.19 -2.95 -2.02
C GLY A 331 11.31 -3.10 -0.51
N ARG A 332 10.59 -2.27 0.25
CA ARG A 332 10.59 -2.23 1.71
C ARG A 332 9.16 -2.27 2.24
N PHE A 333 9.02 -2.75 3.47
CA PHE A 333 7.72 -2.95 4.11
C PHE A 333 7.84 -2.79 5.62
N ASN A 334 6.71 -2.66 6.31
CA ASN A 334 6.64 -2.92 7.74
C ASN A 334 6.08 -4.32 8.00
N GLN A 335 6.54 -4.94 9.07
CA GLN A 335 6.16 -6.32 9.40
C GLN A 335 4.74 -6.41 9.95
N GLY A 336 4.27 -5.36 10.60
CA GLY A 336 2.96 -5.32 11.22
C GLY A 336 2.80 -4.16 12.18
N VAL A 337 1.58 -4.00 12.67
CA VAL A 337 1.21 -2.98 13.65
C VAL A 337 0.41 -3.59 14.77
N VAL A 338 0.62 -3.09 15.98
CA VAL A 338 -0.19 -3.42 17.16
C VAL A 338 -0.66 -2.10 17.78
N THR A 339 -1.94 -1.98 18.04
CA THR A 339 -2.57 -0.75 18.52
C THR A 339 -2.85 -0.82 20.01
N ILE A 340 -2.48 0.22 20.75
CA ILE A 340 -2.87 0.40 22.15
C ILE A 340 -4.14 1.25 22.20
N ASN A 341 -5.19 0.73 22.84
CA ASN A 341 -6.40 1.47 23.10
C ASN A 341 -6.19 2.40 24.32
N LEU A 342 -5.79 3.65 24.07
CA LEU A 342 -5.55 4.64 25.13
C LEU A 342 -6.83 5.04 25.87
N VAL A 343 -7.99 4.97 25.21
CA VAL A 343 -9.29 5.26 25.86
C VAL A 343 -9.55 4.22 26.96
N ASP A 344 -9.33 2.95 26.67
CA ASP A 344 -9.50 1.89 27.68
C ASP A 344 -8.46 2.02 28.82
N VAL A 345 -7.21 2.39 28.51
CA VAL A 345 -6.20 2.68 29.54
C VAL A 345 -6.68 3.80 30.47
N ALA A 346 -7.19 4.88 29.89
CA ALA A 346 -7.69 6.03 30.66
C ALA A 346 -8.92 5.65 31.53
N LEU A 347 -9.91 4.98 30.97
CA LEU A 347 -11.09 4.53 31.70
C LEU A 347 -10.76 3.54 32.81
N SER A 348 -9.88 2.58 32.54
CA SER A 348 -9.42 1.57 33.51
C SER A 348 -8.60 2.16 34.64
N SER A 349 -7.97 3.30 34.43
CA SER A 349 -7.21 4.00 35.47
C SER A 349 -8.08 4.65 36.54
N GLY A 350 -9.37 4.93 36.24
CA GLY A 350 -10.29 5.55 37.16
C GLY A 350 -9.89 6.96 37.58
N LYS A 351 -9.30 7.75 36.69
CA LYS A 351 -8.75 9.10 36.89
C LYS A 351 -7.46 9.15 37.71
N ASP A 352 -6.86 8.00 38.02
CA ASP A 352 -5.55 7.93 38.69
C ASP A 352 -4.42 7.90 37.62
N LEU A 353 -3.63 8.97 37.57
CA LEU A 353 -2.58 9.10 36.58
C LEU A 353 -1.43 8.09 36.79
N LYS A 354 -1.12 7.72 38.06
CA LYS A 354 -0.11 6.69 38.34
C LYS A 354 -0.57 5.32 37.82
N LYS A 355 -1.84 5.00 38.07
CA LYS A 355 -2.45 3.78 37.58
C LYS A 355 -2.53 3.76 36.04
N PHE A 356 -2.81 4.94 35.42
CA PHE A 356 -2.78 5.07 33.95
C PHE A 356 -1.43 4.65 33.38
N TRP A 357 -0.35 5.22 33.85
CA TRP A 357 0.99 4.88 33.34
C TRP A 357 1.37 3.44 33.60
N LYS A 358 1.03 2.89 34.76
CA LYS A 358 1.24 1.46 35.05
C LYS A 358 0.54 0.57 34.02
N ILE A 359 -0.75 0.81 33.76
CA ILE A 359 -1.52 0.03 32.77
C ILE A 359 -0.95 0.23 31.38
N TYR A 360 -0.55 1.44 31.03
CA TYR A 360 0.04 1.76 29.73
C TYR A 360 1.35 0.98 29.51
N ASP A 361 2.27 1.01 30.48
CA ASP A 361 3.55 0.31 30.39
C ASP A 361 3.36 -1.21 30.28
N GLU A 362 2.45 -1.80 31.06
CA GLU A 362 2.12 -3.22 30.97
C GLU A 362 1.62 -3.59 29.55
N ARG A 363 0.76 -2.76 28.96
CA ARG A 363 0.22 -3.00 27.61
C ARG A 363 1.26 -2.77 26.53
N LEU A 364 2.12 -1.77 26.69
CA LEU A 364 3.22 -1.49 25.77
C LEU A 364 4.18 -2.68 25.68
N GLU A 365 4.51 -3.30 26.83
CA GLU A 365 5.34 -4.49 26.87
C GLU A 365 4.70 -5.66 26.12
N LEU A 366 3.39 -5.87 26.29
CA LEU A 366 2.68 -6.92 25.57
C LEU A 366 2.62 -6.65 24.05
N CYS A 367 2.43 -5.42 23.64
CA CYS A 367 2.49 -5.03 22.22
C CYS A 367 3.89 -5.33 21.62
N HIS A 368 4.94 -5.03 22.39
CA HIS A 368 6.31 -5.36 21.98
C HIS A 368 6.51 -6.87 21.79
N LYS A 369 6.05 -7.68 22.76
CA LYS A 369 6.10 -9.13 22.65
C LYS A 369 5.34 -9.67 21.43
N ALA A 370 4.15 -9.12 21.14
CA ALA A 370 3.38 -9.49 19.96
C ALA A 370 4.14 -9.19 18.65
N LEU A 371 4.76 -8.03 18.55
CA LEU A 371 5.60 -7.68 17.41
C LEU A 371 6.84 -8.57 17.30
N GLN A 372 7.43 -8.96 18.41
CA GLN A 372 8.58 -9.87 18.43
C GLN A 372 8.21 -11.28 17.91
N VAL A 373 7.08 -11.84 18.36
CA VAL A 373 6.56 -13.11 17.82
C VAL A 373 6.37 -13.05 16.31
N ARG A 374 5.81 -11.92 15.83
CA ARG A 374 5.67 -11.66 14.40
C ARG A 374 7.01 -11.66 13.67
N HIS A 375 7.99 -10.96 14.21
CA HIS A 375 9.35 -10.92 13.66
C HIS A 375 9.98 -12.32 13.57
N GLU A 376 9.90 -13.09 14.64
CA GLU A 376 10.42 -14.47 14.68
C GLU A 376 9.74 -15.38 13.67
N ARG A 377 8.46 -15.17 13.41
CA ARG A 377 7.73 -15.92 12.39
C ARG A 377 8.19 -15.57 10.99
N LEU A 378 8.32 -14.29 10.69
CA LEU A 378 8.82 -13.81 9.39
C LEU A 378 10.27 -14.22 9.15
N ALA A 379 11.12 -14.20 10.18
CA ALA A 379 12.51 -14.61 10.08
C ALA A 379 12.70 -16.09 9.67
N LYS A 380 11.69 -16.94 9.89
CA LYS A 380 11.69 -18.34 9.49
C LYS A 380 11.06 -18.60 8.12
N ALA A 381 10.47 -17.59 7.50
CA ALA A 381 9.80 -17.74 6.23
C ALA A 381 10.80 -17.77 5.06
N THR A 382 10.37 -18.40 3.98
CA THR A 382 11.13 -18.46 2.74
C THR A 382 10.44 -17.66 1.64
N SER A 383 11.17 -17.38 0.57
CA SER A 383 10.68 -16.63 -0.58
C SER A 383 9.44 -17.24 -1.26
N ASP A 384 9.14 -18.52 -0.98
CA ASP A 384 7.98 -19.23 -1.54
C ASP A 384 6.64 -18.79 -0.94
N ILE A 385 6.66 -18.13 0.22
CA ILE A 385 5.43 -17.72 0.91
C ILE A 385 4.61 -16.70 0.11
N ALA A 386 5.28 -15.84 -0.63
CA ALA A 386 4.68 -14.87 -1.55
C ALA A 386 5.66 -14.55 -2.68
N PRO A 387 5.71 -15.36 -3.75
CA PRO A 387 6.68 -15.20 -4.82
C PRO A 387 6.69 -13.81 -5.46
N ILE A 388 5.52 -13.18 -5.63
CA ILE A 388 5.43 -11.82 -6.18
C ILE A 388 6.23 -10.81 -5.36
N LEU A 389 6.26 -10.97 -4.04
CA LEU A 389 6.99 -10.08 -3.14
C LEU A 389 8.49 -10.37 -3.15
N TRP A 390 8.88 -11.64 -3.05
CA TRP A 390 10.23 -12.04 -2.70
C TRP A 390 11.07 -12.56 -3.87
N GLN A 391 10.42 -13.13 -4.91
CA GLN A 391 11.12 -13.71 -6.07
C GLN A 391 11.00 -12.86 -7.33
N HIS A 392 9.92 -12.06 -7.46
CA HIS A 392 9.54 -11.42 -8.72
C HIS A 392 9.64 -9.90 -8.72
N GLY A 393 10.29 -9.31 -7.71
CA GLY A 393 10.79 -7.94 -7.77
C GLY A 393 10.05 -6.91 -6.89
N ALA A 394 8.87 -7.22 -6.30
CA ALA A 394 8.18 -6.23 -5.49
C ALA A 394 9.01 -5.77 -4.28
N PHE A 395 9.70 -6.70 -3.60
CA PHE A 395 10.65 -6.42 -2.52
C PHE A 395 12.07 -6.86 -2.88
N ALA A 396 12.19 -8.04 -3.50
CA ALA A 396 13.47 -8.64 -3.85
C ALA A 396 13.33 -9.59 -5.04
N ARG A 397 14.47 -10.12 -5.51
CA ARG A 397 14.57 -11.17 -6.50
C ARG A 397 15.37 -12.33 -5.91
N LEU A 398 14.85 -12.91 -4.84
CA LEU A 398 15.45 -14.05 -4.18
C LEU A 398 15.23 -15.35 -4.97
N PRO A 399 16.16 -16.30 -4.92
CA PRO A 399 15.92 -17.64 -5.42
C PRO A 399 14.75 -18.31 -4.68
N LYS A 400 14.10 -19.27 -5.35
CA LYS A 400 13.06 -20.08 -4.73
C LYS A 400 13.61 -20.81 -3.49
N GLY A 401 12.85 -20.79 -2.39
CA GLY A 401 13.21 -21.40 -1.11
C GLY A 401 14.27 -20.64 -0.31
N ALA A 402 14.77 -19.51 -0.79
CA ALA A 402 15.71 -18.69 -0.03
C ALA A 402 15.04 -18.07 1.20
N SER A 403 15.80 -17.89 2.29
CA SER A 403 15.33 -17.13 3.47
C SER A 403 15.01 -15.69 3.07
N ILE A 404 13.93 -15.14 3.63
CA ILE A 404 13.60 -13.73 3.46
C ILE A 404 14.23 -12.83 4.53
N HIS A 405 14.96 -13.41 5.48
CA HIS A 405 15.66 -12.71 6.57
C HIS A 405 17.11 -12.43 6.21
#